data_f0d1325772abc5de610fc4fb3f48dcc1
#
_entry.id   f0d1325772abc5de610fc4fb3f48dcc1
#
_cell.length_a   1.000
_cell.length_b   1.000
_cell.length_c   1.000
_cell.angle_alpha   90.00
_cell.angle_beta   90.00
_cell.angle_gamma   90.00
#
_symmetry.space_group_name_H-M   'P 1'
#
loop_
_entity.id
_entity.type
_entity.pdbx_description
1 polymer ?
#
loop_
_entity_poly.entity_id
_entity_poly.type
_entity_poly.pdbx_seq_one_letter_code
_entity_poly.pdbx_strand_id
1 'polypeptide(L)'
;MDRKLHIGGRIAAPGWEILDIYPGPHVDHVGNANGLVQFAEATFAEIYASHVLEHFDYQDELLLTLQEWLRVLRPGGMLRVSVPDLDILAHLMLQKHQLDVEQRFQVMRMIFGGHTNAHDYHLVGLNEDLLKLFLDRAGFVNLRRVSRHALFDDTSNTVVAGTLISLNMTAQKPGNVQIR
;
A
#
# COMPACT_ATOMS: atom_id res chain seq x y z
N MET A 1 -1.57 23.92 -7.10
CA MET A 1 -2.38 22.75 -6.65
C MET A 1 -1.48 21.80 -5.91
N ASP A 2 -2.01 21.10 -4.93
CA ASP A 2 -1.25 20.12 -4.18
C ASP A 2 -1.04 18.86 -5.02
N ARG A 3 0.21 18.50 -5.28
CA ARG A 3 0.54 17.27 -6.00
C ARG A 3 0.24 16.06 -5.12
N LYS A 4 -0.33 15.02 -5.74
CA LYS A 4 -0.61 13.74 -5.09
C LYS A 4 -0.08 12.60 -5.94
N LEU A 5 0.42 11.54 -5.32
CA LEU A 5 1.02 10.41 -6.00
C LEU A 5 0.22 9.13 -5.74
N HIS A 6 -0.21 8.45 -6.79
CA HIS A 6 -0.80 7.13 -6.75
C HIS A 6 0.24 6.10 -7.21
N ILE A 7 0.80 5.35 -6.28
CA ILE A 7 1.80 4.32 -6.54
C ILE A 7 1.10 3.00 -6.89
N GLY A 8 1.48 2.38 -8.00
CA GLY A 8 0.84 1.18 -8.54
C GLY A 8 -0.55 1.46 -9.14
N GLY A 9 -0.86 2.74 -9.42
CA GLY A 9 -2.15 3.16 -9.94
C GLY A 9 -2.35 2.80 -11.40
N ARG A 10 -3.62 2.50 -11.76
CA ARG A 10 -4.04 2.22 -13.15
C ARG A 10 -5.21 3.07 -13.60
N ILE A 11 -5.79 3.86 -12.71
CA ILE A 11 -6.98 4.68 -12.94
C ILE A 11 -6.59 6.14 -12.77
N ALA A 12 -6.67 6.91 -13.85
CA ALA A 12 -6.42 8.34 -13.81
C ALA A 12 -7.50 9.06 -12.98
N ALA A 13 -7.07 9.98 -12.13
CA ALA A 13 -7.97 10.82 -11.36
C ALA A 13 -7.44 12.26 -11.28
N PRO A 14 -8.32 13.28 -11.28
CA PRO A 14 -7.89 14.67 -11.22
C PRO A 14 -7.01 14.96 -10.00
N GLY A 15 -5.84 15.56 -10.25
CA GLY A 15 -4.88 15.95 -9.20
C GLY A 15 -4.00 14.82 -8.67
N TRP A 16 -4.10 13.61 -9.22
CA TRP A 16 -3.22 12.48 -8.95
C TRP A 16 -2.27 12.22 -10.10
N GLU A 17 -1.00 12.04 -9.79
CA GLU A 17 0.03 11.55 -10.69
C GLU A 17 0.22 10.06 -10.42
N ILE A 18 0.36 9.24 -11.46
CA ILE A 18 0.52 7.79 -11.33
C ILE A 18 1.98 7.40 -11.54
N LEU A 19 2.53 6.65 -10.58
CA LEU A 19 3.78 5.93 -10.72
C LEU A 19 3.50 4.44 -10.78
N ASP A 20 4.00 3.77 -11.82
CA ASP A 20 3.94 2.32 -11.96
C ASP A 20 5.28 1.80 -12.50
N ILE A 21 5.60 0.52 -12.21
CA ILE A 21 6.81 -0.12 -12.71
C ILE A 21 6.73 -0.39 -14.22
N TYR A 22 5.52 -0.52 -14.75
CA TYR A 22 5.25 -0.72 -16.17
C TYR A 22 4.71 0.55 -16.83
N PRO A 23 5.12 0.86 -18.07
CA PRO A 23 4.51 1.95 -18.81
C PRO A 23 3.04 1.65 -19.12
N GLY A 24 2.21 2.69 -19.13
CA GLY A 24 0.79 2.58 -19.42
C GLY A 24 0.17 3.93 -19.85
N PRO A 25 -1.06 3.94 -20.39
CA PRO A 25 -1.68 5.15 -20.93
C PRO A 25 -1.99 6.23 -19.88
N HIS A 26 -1.99 5.85 -18.60
CA HIS A 26 -2.28 6.74 -17.47
C HIS A 26 -1.10 6.86 -16.51
N VAL A 27 0.07 6.31 -16.86
CA VAL A 27 1.27 6.33 -16.02
C VAL A 27 2.06 7.60 -16.36
N ASP A 28 2.18 8.49 -15.40
CA ASP A 28 2.96 9.74 -15.53
C ASP A 28 4.45 9.48 -15.29
N HIS A 29 4.76 8.52 -14.41
CA HIS A 29 6.13 8.18 -14.00
C HIS A 29 6.34 6.68 -14.05
N VAL A 30 7.26 6.22 -14.90
CA VAL A 30 7.67 4.80 -14.93
C VAL A 30 8.83 4.62 -13.96
N GLY A 31 8.67 3.74 -12.97
CA GLY A 31 9.70 3.50 -11.96
C GLY A 31 9.26 2.56 -10.86
N ASN A 32 10.24 2.08 -10.08
CA ASN A 32 9.95 1.23 -8.93
C ASN A 32 9.52 2.11 -7.74
N ALA A 33 8.54 1.64 -6.98
CA ALA A 33 8.00 2.32 -5.81
C ALA A 33 9.01 2.46 -4.65
N ASN A 34 10.06 1.63 -4.60
CA ASN A 34 11.13 1.70 -3.60
C ASN A 34 12.20 2.78 -3.89
N GLY A 35 12.16 3.44 -5.06
CA GLY A 35 13.15 4.43 -5.46
C GLY A 35 12.50 5.64 -6.11
N LEU A 36 12.14 6.65 -5.33
CA LEU A 36 11.48 7.87 -5.78
C LEU A 36 12.47 9.02 -5.99
N VAL A 37 13.71 8.71 -6.40
CA VAL A 37 14.84 9.66 -6.53
C VAL A 37 14.57 10.81 -7.52
N GLN A 38 13.66 10.63 -8.48
CA GLN A 38 13.22 11.66 -9.41
C GLN A 38 12.40 12.77 -8.74
N PHE A 39 11.91 12.55 -7.52
CA PHE A 39 11.14 13.53 -6.78
C PHE A 39 11.97 14.15 -5.65
N ALA A 40 11.93 15.46 -5.55
CA ALA A 40 12.53 16.19 -4.44
C ALA A 40 11.82 15.85 -3.12
N GLU A 41 12.50 16.11 -2.00
CA GLU A 41 11.87 16.04 -0.69
C GLU A 41 10.65 16.97 -0.62
N ALA A 42 9.63 16.56 0.15
CA ALA A 42 8.42 17.35 0.39
C ALA A 42 7.64 17.74 -0.89
N THR A 43 7.65 16.88 -1.92
CA THR A 43 6.96 17.11 -3.19
C THR A 43 5.45 16.92 -3.09
N PHE A 44 4.99 15.87 -2.42
CA PHE A 44 3.59 15.44 -2.45
C PHE A 44 2.84 15.78 -1.17
N ALA A 45 1.59 16.21 -1.32
CA ALA A 45 0.66 16.40 -0.20
C ALA A 45 0.10 15.08 0.29
N GLU A 46 -0.05 14.12 -0.62
CA GLU A 46 -0.70 12.85 -0.36
C GLU A 46 -0.09 11.77 -1.24
N ILE A 47 0.12 10.59 -0.66
CA ILE A 47 0.48 9.36 -1.37
C ILE A 47 -0.61 8.33 -1.11
N TYR A 48 -1.04 7.63 -2.16
CA TYR A 48 -1.90 6.48 -2.09
C TYR A 48 -1.22 5.28 -2.75
N ALA A 49 -1.25 4.13 -2.08
CA ALA A 49 -0.74 2.87 -2.61
C ALA A 49 -1.66 1.72 -2.20
N SER A 50 -2.12 0.96 -3.18
CA SER A 50 -2.99 -0.19 -2.96
C SER A 50 -2.34 -1.45 -3.48
N HIS A 51 -2.09 -2.41 -2.58
CA HIS A 51 -1.45 -3.69 -2.89
C HIS A 51 -0.08 -3.50 -3.60
N VAL A 52 0.81 -2.80 -2.89
CA VAL A 52 2.19 -2.52 -3.33
C VAL A 52 3.21 -2.94 -2.27
N LEU A 53 2.94 -2.69 -0.98
CA LEU A 53 3.94 -2.89 0.08
C LEU A 53 4.28 -4.36 0.31
N GLU A 54 3.36 -5.28 0.05
CA GLU A 54 3.55 -6.72 0.17
C GLU A 54 4.60 -7.29 -0.79
N HIS A 55 4.98 -6.53 -1.83
CA HIS A 55 5.98 -6.94 -2.81
C HIS A 55 7.43 -6.62 -2.38
N PHE A 56 7.64 -5.95 -1.24
CA PHE A 56 8.96 -5.60 -0.73
C PHE A 56 9.42 -6.54 0.38
N ASP A 57 10.69 -6.91 0.36
CA ASP A 57 11.27 -7.76 1.40
C ASP A 57 11.25 -7.05 2.77
N TYR A 58 10.83 -7.79 3.80
CA TYR A 58 10.65 -7.26 5.16
C TYR A 58 11.96 -7.01 5.90
N GLN A 59 13.10 -7.55 5.45
CA GLN A 59 14.37 -7.37 6.14
C GLN A 59 14.86 -5.91 6.02
N ASP A 60 14.90 -5.38 4.79
CA ASP A 60 15.42 -4.04 4.54
C ASP A 60 14.50 -3.22 3.63
N GLU A 61 14.02 -3.79 2.53
CA GLU A 61 13.41 -3.06 1.43
C GLU A 61 12.11 -2.37 1.82
N LEU A 62 11.24 -3.03 2.58
CA LEU A 62 9.95 -2.47 3.01
C LEU A 62 10.15 -1.21 3.87
N LEU A 63 11.08 -1.25 4.81
CA LEU A 63 11.38 -0.09 5.66
C LEU A 63 11.97 1.07 4.85
N LEU A 64 12.93 0.78 3.98
CA LEU A 64 13.56 1.80 3.11
C LEU A 64 12.53 2.42 2.16
N THR A 65 11.62 1.62 1.60
CA THR A 65 10.51 2.10 0.76
C THR A 65 9.62 3.09 1.53
N LEU A 66 9.21 2.74 2.74
CA LEU A 66 8.38 3.62 3.56
C LEU A 66 9.12 4.91 3.95
N GLN A 67 10.42 4.86 4.21
CA GLN A 67 11.24 6.05 4.49
C GLN A 67 11.36 6.95 3.25
N GLU A 68 11.47 6.36 2.07
CA GLU A 68 11.49 7.10 0.81
C GLU A 68 10.14 7.78 0.53
N TRP A 69 9.03 7.10 0.81
CA TRP A 69 7.69 7.70 0.71
C TRP A 69 7.52 8.83 1.74
N LEU A 70 8.04 8.64 2.96
CA LEU A 70 8.06 9.71 3.97
C LEU A 70 8.88 10.92 3.48
N ARG A 71 10.04 10.70 2.85
CA ARG A 71 10.90 11.78 2.32
C ARG A 71 10.14 12.66 1.33
N VAL A 72 9.47 12.06 0.36
CA VAL A 72 8.78 12.81 -0.71
C VAL A 72 7.44 13.41 -0.27
N LEU A 73 6.87 12.98 0.85
CA LEU A 73 5.72 13.65 1.47
C LEU A 73 6.12 14.97 2.08
N ARG A 74 5.24 15.98 2.00
CA ARG A 74 5.37 17.25 2.73
C ARG A 74 5.21 17.03 4.24
N PRO A 75 5.78 17.88 5.09
CA PRO A 75 5.40 17.93 6.50
C PRO A 75 3.89 18.03 6.66
N GLY A 76 3.29 17.14 7.49
CA GLY A 76 1.84 16.98 7.63
C GLY A 76 1.14 16.24 6.48
N GLY A 77 1.88 15.83 5.45
CA GLY A 77 1.33 15.07 4.30
C GLY A 77 0.78 13.71 4.69
N MET A 78 -0.20 13.23 3.92
CA MET A 78 -0.94 12.01 4.21
C MET A 78 -0.45 10.83 3.37
N LEU A 79 -0.18 9.71 4.03
CA LEU A 79 -0.03 8.41 3.41
C LEU A 79 -1.32 7.60 3.60
N ARG A 80 -1.79 6.99 2.52
CA ARG A 80 -2.88 6.00 2.52
C ARG A 80 -2.39 4.72 1.89
N VAL A 81 -2.45 3.64 2.63
CA VAL A 81 -2.02 2.32 2.15
C VAL A 81 -3.12 1.30 2.32
N SER A 82 -3.17 0.38 1.37
CA SER A 82 -3.98 -0.82 1.40
C SER A 82 -3.08 -2.02 1.11
N VAL A 83 -3.19 -3.07 1.92
CA VAL A 83 -2.45 -4.33 1.74
C VAL A 83 -3.38 -5.51 2.00
N PRO A 84 -3.07 -6.73 1.51
CA PRO A 84 -3.77 -7.93 1.94
C PRO A 84 -3.66 -8.08 3.48
N ASP A 85 -4.81 -8.19 4.17
CA ASP A 85 -4.85 -8.37 5.63
C ASP A 85 -4.52 -9.83 5.96
N LEU A 86 -3.32 -10.09 6.46
CA LEU A 86 -2.86 -11.44 6.77
C LEU A 86 -3.76 -12.15 7.77
N ASP A 87 -4.29 -11.43 8.77
CA ASP A 87 -5.18 -12.05 9.79
C ASP A 87 -6.50 -12.50 9.17
N ILE A 88 -7.07 -11.68 8.28
CA ILE A 88 -8.29 -12.02 7.54
C ILE A 88 -8.03 -13.19 6.60
N LEU A 89 -6.94 -13.15 5.82
CA LEU A 89 -6.61 -14.23 4.89
C LEU A 89 -6.32 -15.55 5.61
N ALA A 90 -5.60 -15.52 6.73
CA ALA A 90 -5.36 -16.70 7.56
C ALA A 90 -6.68 -17.26 8.12
N HIS A 91 -7.58 -16.38 8.58
CA HIS A 91 -8.90 -16.79 9.04
C HIS A 91 -9.69 -17.48 7.92
N LEU A 92 -9.73 -16.90 6.71
CA LEU A 92 -10.41 -17.49 5.55
C LEU A 92 -9.82 -18.84 5.15
N MET A 93 -8.48 -19.02 5.20
CA MET A 93 -7.82 -20.30 4.95
C MET A 93 -8.30 -21.44 5.87
N LEU A 94 -8.65 -21.12 7.10
CA LEU A 94 -9.12 -22.09 8.10
C LEU A 94 -10.61 -22.44 7.95
N GLN A 95 -11.38 -21.71 7.15
CA GLN A 95 -12.83 -21.89 6.96
C GLN A 95 -13.17 -23.08 6.01
N LYS A 96 -12.67 -24.26 6.34
CA LYS A 96 -12.80 -25.48 5.50
C LYS A 96 -14.24 -25.93 5.27
N HIS A 97 -15.18 -25.50 6.11
CA HIS A 97 -16.61 -25.84 5.96
C HIS A 97 -17.39 -24.80 5.17
N GLN A 98 -16.85 -23.60 4.97
CA GLN A 98 -17.49 -22.49 4.26
C GLN A 98 -16.87 -22.26 2.89
N LEU A 99 -15.56 -22.50 2.76
CA LEU A 99 -14.80 -22.30 1.53
C LEU A 99 -14.34 -23.66 0.98
N ASP A 100 -14.63 -23.91 -0.28
CA ASP A 100 -14.12 -25.06 -1.00
C ASP A 100 -12.59 -24.95 -1.27
N VAL A 101 -12.03 -25.97 -1.91
CA VAL A 101 -10.58 -26.02 -2.19
C VAL A 101 -10.17 -24.92 -3.15
N GLU A 102 -10.97 -24.62 -4.17
CA GLU A 102 -10.67 -23.58 -5.17
C GLU A 102 -10.70 -22.20 -4.55
N GLN A 103 -11.68 -21.91 -3.72
CA GLN A 103 -11.79 -20.65 -3.00
C GLN A 103 -10.60 -20.44 -2.04
N ARG A 104 -10.19 -21.48 -1.32
CA ARG A 104 -9.01 -21.42 -0.43
C ARG A 104 -7.70 -21.33 -1.26
N PHE A 105 -7.65 -21.91 -2.44
CA PHE A 105 -6.53 -21.71 -3.35
C PHE A 105 -6.41 -20.22 -3.77
N GLN A 106 -7.53 -19.53 -4.04
CA GLN A 106 -7.50 -18.08 -4.29
C GLN A 106 -7.02 -17.29 -3.06
N VAL A 107 -7.46 -17.68 -1.85
CA VAL A 107 -6.94 -17.05 -0.61
C VAL A 107 -5.43 -17.26 -0.48
N MET A 108 -4.93 -18.46 -0.76
CA MET A 108 -3.50 -18.74 -0.77
C MET A 108 -2.75 -17.84 -1.75
N ARG A 109 -3.28 -17.64 -2.97
CA ARG A 109 -2.69 -16.71 -3.95
C ARG A 109 -2.68 -15.26 -3.47
N MET A 110 -3.68 -14.84 -2.67
CA MET A 110 -3.67 -13.49 -2.06
C MET A 110 -2.61 -13.35 -0.97
N ILE A 111 -2.21 -14.46 -0.32
CA ILE A 111 -1.12 -14.45 0.67
C ILE A 111 0.25 -14.41 -0.03
N PHE A 112 0.46 -15.20 -1.08
CA PHE A 112 1.78 -15.39 -1.70
C PHE A 112 1.98 -14.62 -3.02
N GLY A 113 0.94 -13.95 -3.53
CA GLY A 113 0.94 -13.33 -4.85
C GLY A 113 0.42 -14.26 -5.94
N GLY A 114 0.14 -13.69 -7.11
CA GLY A 114 -0.38 -14.44 -8.26
C GLY A 114 0.69 -15.19 -9.04
N HIS A 115 1.96 -14.83 -8.87
CA HIS A 115 3.13 -15.36 -9.57
C HIS A 115 3.00 -15.30 -11.10
N THR A 116 2.34 -14.26 -11.61
CA THR A 116 2.09 -14.08 -13.05
C THR A 116 3.26 -13.39 -13.76
N ASN A 117 4.10 -12.69 -13.02
CA ASN A 117 5.32 -12.02 -13.49
C ASN A 117 6.32 -11.84 -12.33
N ALA A 118 7.50 -11.29 -12.60
CA ALA A 118 8.56 -11.15 -11.62
C ALA A 118 8.22 -10.20 -10.44
N HIS A 119 7.22 -9.36 -10.57
CA HIS A 119 6.79 -8.40 -9.54
C HIS A 119 5.47 -8.80 -8.86
N ASP A 120 4.95 -10.00 -9.13
CA ASP A 120 3.68 -10.50 -8.59
C ASP A 120 3.89 -11.58 -7.52
N TYR A 121 4.98 -11.42 -6.73
CA TYR A 121 5.29 -12.23 -5.55
C TYR A 121 5.10 -11.39 -4.30
N HIS A 122 4.41 -11.92 -3.30
CA HIS A 122 4.32 -11.27 -2.00
C HIS A 122 5.46 -11.79 -1.11
N LEU A 123 6.33 -10.88 -0.69
CA LEU A 123 7.51 -11.18 0.12
C LEU A 123 7.26 -10.98 1.62
N VAL A 124 6.16 -10.32 1.98
CA VAL A 124 5.74 -10.11 3.36
C VAL A 124 4.22 -10.23 3.50
N GLY A 125 3.78 -10.84 4.59
CA GLY A 125 2.38 -10.79 5.03
C GLY A 125 2.21 -9.71 6.09
N LEU A 126 1.29 -8.78 5.88
CA LEU A 126 1.04 -7.64 6.77
C LEU A 126 -0.34 -7.76 7.42
N ASN A 127 -0.38 -7.55 8.73
CA ASN A 127 -1.58 -7.27 9.50
C ASN A 127 -1.47 -5.87 10.14
N GLU A 128 -2.46 -5.47 10.91
CA GLU A 128 -2.50 -4.12 11.50
C GLU A 128 -1.28 -3.84 12.39
N ASP A 129 -0.87 -4.79 13.21
CA ASP A 129 0.24 -4.61 14.15
C ASP A 129 1.59 -4.51 13.41
N LEU A 130 1.81 -5.40 12.43
CA LEU A 130 3.04 -5.40 11.63
C LEU A 130 3.14 -4.14 10.76
N LEU A 131 2.04 -3.75 10.10
CA LEU A 131 2.06 -2.53 9.28
C LEU A 131 2.29 -1.28 10.14
N LYS A 132 1.67 -1.19 11.32
CA LYS A 132 1.95 -0.11 12.28
C LYS A 132 3.40 -0.08 12.71
N LEU A 133 3.99 -1.24 13.00
CA LEU A 133 5.40 -1.34 13.38
C LEU A 133 6.33 -0.77 12.31
N PHE A 134 6.12 -1.10 11.03
CA PHE A 134 6.94 -0.59 9.93
C PHE A 134 6.71 0.91 9.68
N LEU A 135 5.46 1.36 9.72
CA LEU A 135 5.12 2.79 9.58
C LEU A 135 5.75 3.64 10.69
N ASP A 136 5.67 3.18 11.94
CA ASP A 136 6.28 3.86 13.09
C ASP A 136 7.82 3.92 12.95
N ARG A 137 8.46 2.80 12.62
CA ARG A 137 9.90 2.72 12.37
C ARG A 137 10.36 3.62 11.21
N ALA A 138 9.52 3.80 10.20
CA ALA A 138 9.79 4.71 9.10
C ALA A 138 9.65 6.19 9.49
N GLY A 139 9.03 6.50 10.63
CA GLY A 139 8.85 7.85 11.15
C GLY A 139 7.48 8.47 10.88
N PHE A 140 6.48 7.67 10.46
CA PHE A 140 5.11 8.13 10.36
C PHE A 140 4.44 8.24 11.72
N VAL A 141 3.47 9.14 11.81
CA VAL A 141 2.65 9.38 13.00
C VAL A 141 1.16 9.31 12.66
N ASN A 142 0.29 9.38 13.68
CA ASN A 142 -1.17 9.39 13.51
C ASN A 142 -1.70 8.18 12.71
N LEU A 143 -1.15 6.99 13.00
CA LEU A 143 -1.50 5.74 12.35
C LEU A 143 -2.93 5.34 12.69
N ARG A 144 -3.78 5.13 11.68
CA ARG A 144 -5.19 4.78 11.88
C ARG A 144 -5.64 3.74 10.86
N ARG A 145 -6.30 2.69 11.32
CA ARG A 145 -7.07 1.79 10.45
C ARG A 145 -8.36 2.50 10.02
N VAL A 146 -8.72 2.36 8.76
CA VAL A 146 -9.98 2.85 8.19
C VAL A 146 -10.69 1.70 7.47
N SER A 147 -12.00 1.78 7.35
CA SER A 147 -12.77 0.72 6.67
C SER A 147 -12.48 0.69 5.17
N ARG A 148 -12.39 1.83 4.52
CA ARG A 148 -12.08 2.02 3.09
C ARG A 148 -11.49 3.40 2.87
N HIS A 149 -10.66 3.55 1.83
CA HIS A 149 -10.20 4.87 1.39
C HIS A 149 -11.22 5.60 0.53
N ALA A 150 -12.03 4.86 -0.25
CA ALA A 150 -13.05 5.38 -1.16
C ALA A 150 -12.49 6.41 -2.18
N LEU A 151 -11.24 6.24 -2.61
CA LEU A 151 -10.57 7.12 -3.58
C LEU A 151 -10.58 6.54 -4.99
N PHE A 152 -10.34 5.24 -5.09
CA PHE A 152 -10.25 4.51 -6.36
C PHE A 152 -11.06 3.22 -6.28
N ASP A 153 -11.54 2.74 -7.42
CA ASP A 153 -12.14 1.41 -7.55
C ASP A 153 -11.03 0.42 -7.92
N ASP A 154 -10.34 -0.07 -6.92
CA ASP A 154 -9.16 -0.91 -7.05
C ASP A 154 -9.18 -2.11 -6.08
N THR A 155 -8.05 -2.80 -5.96
CA THR A 155 -7.88 -3.99 -5.12
C THR A 155 -8.18 -3.76 -3.64
N SER A 156 -8.13 -2.51 -3.14
CA SER A 156 -8.49 -2.16 -1.76
C SER A 156 -9.95 -2.50 -1.41
N ASN A 157 -10.79 -2.70 -2.42
CA ASN A 157 -12.21 -3.02 -2.29
C ASN A 157 -12.53 -4.51 -2.48
N THR A 158 -11.52 -5.37 -2.65
CA THR A 158 -11.72 -6.80 -2.92
C THR A 158 -12.40 -7.50 -1.76
N VAL A 159 -13.46 -8.24 -2.07
CA VAL A 159 -14.27 -9.00 -1.10
C VAL A 159 -14.22 -10.49 -1.46
N VAL A 160 -13.94 -11.34 -0.48
CA VAL A 160 -13.96 -12.79 -0.61
C VAL A 160 -14.92 -13.35 0.43
N ALA A 161 -15.89 -14.14 -0.02
CA ALA A 161 -16.93 -14.72 0.85
C ALA A 161 -17.61 -13.69 1.78
N GLY A 162 -17.91 -12.51 1.26
CA GLY A 162 -18.55 -11.43 2.02
C GLY A 162 -17.60 -10.63 2.93
N THR A 163 -16.31 -10.95 2.96
CA THR A 163 -15.31 -10.31 3.81
C THR A 163 -14.36 -9.46 2.97
N LEU A 164 -14.19 -8.18 3.35
CA LEU A 164 -13.16 -7.32 2.76
C LEU A 164 -11.78 -7.84 3.17
N ILE A 165 -10.93 -8.15 2.20
CA ILE A 165 -9.63 -8.80 2.45
C ILE A 165 -8.49 -7.79 2.63
N SER A 166 -8.73 -6.52 2.47
CA SER A 166 -7.70 -5.50 2.54
C SER A 166 -7.69 -4.79 3.88
N LEU A 167 -6.49 -4.66 4.45
CA LEU A 167 -6.17 -3.76 5.54
C LEU A 167 -5.94 -2.36 4.96
N ASN A 168 -6.79 -1.42 5.32
CA ASN A 168 -6.68 -0.02 4.90
C ASN A 168 -6.18 0.83 6.06
N MET A 169 -5.07 1.55 5.86
CA MET A 169 -4.49 2.42 6.90
C MET A 169 -4.13 3.80 6.36
N THR A 170 -4.25 4.78 7.24
CA THR A 170 -3.72 6.13 7.04
C THR A 170 -2.59 6.41 8.01
N ALA A 171 -1.62 7.20 7.57
CA ALA A 171 -0.50 7.67 8.36
C ALA A 171 -0.12 9.09 7.92
N GLN A 172 0.59 9.85 8.74
CA GLN A 172 1.02 11.21 8.41
C GLN A 172 2.52 11.37 8.57
N LYS A 173 3.15 12.13 7.69
CA LYS A 173 4.49 12.69 7.96
C LYS A 173 4.36 13.71 9.10
N PRO A 174 5.23 13.68 10.12
CA PRO A 174 5.25 14.71 11.15
C PRO A 174 5.21 16.12 10.54
N GLY A 175 4.44 17.01 11.14
CA GLY A 175 4.46 18.43 10.78
C GLY A 175 5.77 19.08 11.21
N ASN A 176 6.08 20.26 10.67
CA ASN A 176 7.21 21.05 11.17
C ASN A 176 6.97 21.39 12.65
N VAL A 177 7.86 20.95 13.51
CA VAL A 177 7.87 21.41 14.91
C VAL A 177 8.24 22.89 14.87
N GLN A 178 7.30 23.79 15.11
CA GLN A 178 7.65 25.17 15.44
C GLN A 178 8.33 25.14 16.82
N ILE A 179 9.65 25.19 16.84
CA ILE A 179 10.39 25.47 18.05
C ILE A 179 10.00 26.91 18.42
N ARG A 180 9.18 27.04 19.45
CA ARG A 180 8.86 28.34 20.08
C ARG A 180 9.94 28.70 21.05
#